data_f9ef4f208a78119f045b305afee1087e
#
_entry.id   f9ef4f208a78119f045b305afee1087e
#
_cell.length_a   1.000
_cell.length_b   1.000
_cell.length_c   1.000
_cell.angle_alpha   90.00
_cell.angle_beta   90.00
_cell.angle_gamma   90.00
#
_symmetry.space_group_name_H-M   'P 1'
#
loop_
_entity.id
_entity.type
_entity.pdbx_description
1 polymer ?
#
loop_
_entity_poly.entity_id
_entity_poly.type
_entity_poly.pdbx_seq_one_letter_code
_entity_poly.pdbx_strand_id
1 'polypeptide(L)'
;MRFAAATALLGVAGLAGTAPAQTPPAAPAITRTVVAGTKLPSLGDTPLYFRVVSVSISPGQKISLSAPNGILYQLSGSTEVSAGEAKTITGGGGALIAGGTTASLTAGNGEHSALLYFLLAPKEALDQPVAAAPETVKELYRTTAPLPELKPGSYELNLTRVTFPPGMPSNPPHHRSGAALYYIVSGIGANTVDGKTADRGPGSLIYEPFGLVHQWGNPGSEPLTFLAFNINPEGVPAVVPETPAKP
;
A
#
# COMPACT_ATOMS: atom_id res chain seq x y z
N MET A 1 -27.56 57.91 73.12
CA MET A 1 -26.30 57.41 72.51
C MET A 1 -26.65 56.33 71.50
N ARG A 2 -26.55 56.61 70.23
CA ARG A 2 -26.83 55.65 69.13
C ARG A 2 -25.50 55.33 68.48
N PHE A 3 -25.09 54.07 68.51
CA PHE A 3 -23.92 53.57 67.77
C PHE A 3 -24.36 53.08 66.38
N ALA A 4 -23.74 53.67 65.39
CA ALA A 4 -23.90 53.20 63.99
C ALA A 4 -22.80 52.19 63.69
N ALA A 5 -23.20 50.99 63.22
CA ALA A 5 -22.30 50.01 62.76
C ALA A 5 -22.12 50.16 61.23
N ALA A 6 -20.89 50.35 60.81
CA ALA A 6 -20.52 50.37 59.38
C ALA A 6 -20.16 48.92 58.89
N THR A 7 -20.91 48.45 57.94
CA THR A 7 -20.64 47.17 57.28
C THR A 7 -19.77 47.40 56.05
N ALA A 8 -18.54 46.87 56.07
CA ALA A 8 -17.65 46.92 54.91
C ALA A 8 -17.95 45.71 53.98
N LEU A 9 -18.35 45.95 52.72
CA LEU A 9 -18.45 44.99 51.66
C LEU A 9 -17.06 44.78 51.05
N LEU A 10 -16.49 43.55 51.18
CA LEU A 10 -15.34 43.11 50.39
C LEU A 10 -15.84 42.60 49.03
N GLY A 11 -15.51 43.33 47.97
CA GLY A 11 -15.72 42.85 46.59
C GLY A 11 -14.64 41.87 46.20
N VAL A 12 -15.02 40.60 45.94
CA VAL A 12 -14.16 39.59 45.34
C VAL A 12 -14.15 39.76 43.81
N ALA A 13 -13.05 40.31 43.27
CA ALA A 13 -12.83 40.37 41.84
C ALA A 13 -12.47 38.95 41.31
N GLY A 14 -13.42 38.31 40.67
CA GLY A 14 -13.18 37.02 39.98
C GLY A 14 -12.30 37.21 38.75
N LEU A 15 -11.10 36.68 38.76
CA LEU A 15 -10.25 36.55 37.57
C LEU A 15 -10.89 35.50 36.65
N ALA A 16 -11.54 35.95 35.58
CA ALA A 16 -11.96 35.09 34.48
C ALA A 16 -10.72 34.60 33.74
N GLY A 17 -10.25 33.38 34.08
CA GLY A 17 -9.21 32.69 33.32
C GLY A 17 -9.74 32.34 31.94
N THR A 18 -9.13 32.90 30.89
CA THR A 18 -9.37 32.45 29.50
C THR A 18 -8.85 31.06 29.35
N ALA A 19 -9.74 30.08 29.14
CA ALA A 19 -9.33 28.73 28.78
C ALA A 19 -8.54 28.75 27.47
N PRO A 20 -7.42 28.02 27.38
CA PRO A 20 -6.66 27.93 26.12
C PRO A 20 -7.57 27.39 25.01
N ALA A 21 -7.58 28.07 23.87
CA ALA A 21 -8.31 27.61 22.70
C ALA A 21 -7.77 26.24 22.29
N GLN A 22 -8.64 25.20 22.28
CA GLN A 22 -8.28 23.88 21.80
C GLN A 22 -7.98 23.98 20.30
N THR A 23 -6.80 23.59 19.90
CA THR A 23 -6.45 23.43 18.48
C THR A 23 -7.43 22.46 17.84
N PRO A 24 -8.10 22.83 16.73
CA PRO A 24 -9.00 21.91 16.05
C PRO A 24 -8.25 20.62 15.69
N PRO A 25 -8.87 19.44 15.77
CA PRO A 25 -8.26 18.18 15.33
C PRO A 25 -7.84 18.32 13.87
N ALA A 26 -6.66 17.80 13.55
CA ALA A 26 -6.16 17.80 12.18
C ALA A 26 -7.16 17.09 11.25
N ALA A 27 -7.39 17.65 10.06
CA ALA A 27 -8.27 17.03 9.07
C ALA A 27 -7.76 15.61 8.73
N PRO A 28 -8.68 14.65 8.53
CA PRO A 28 -8.30 13.29 8.14
C PRO A 28 -7.45 13.31 6.86
N ALA A 29 -6.30 12.64 6.89
CA ALA A 29 -5.36 12.62 5.77
C ALA A 29 -5.07 11.20 5.29
N ILE A 30 -4.77 11.05 4.00
CA ILE A 30 -4.30 9.78 3.43
C ILE A 30 -2.96 9.43 4.06
N THR A 31 -2.86 8.22 4.61
CA THR A 31 -1.58 7.69 5.10
C THR A 31 -0.95 6.76 4.08
N ARG A 32 0.39 6.80 4.00
CA ARG A 32 1.20 5.94 3.12
C ARG A 32 2.35 5.37 3.92
N THR A 33 2.49 4.03 3.88
CA THR A 33 3.57 3.32 4.56
C THR A 33 4.24 2.38 3.56
N VAL A 34 5.52 2.57 3.30
CA VAL A 34 6.30 1.63 2.49
C VAL A 34 6.45 0.34 3.26
N VAL A 35 5.92 -0.76 2.73
CA VAL A 35 6.00 -2.10 3.31
C VAL A 35 7.38 -2.71 3.07
N ALA A 36 7.82 -2.65 1.83
CA ALA A 36 9.16 -3.04 1.38
C ALA A 36 9.45 -2.42 0.02
N GLY A 37 10.71 -2.34 -0.35
CA GLY A 37 11.13 -1.82 -1.65
C GLY A 37 12.61 -2.01 -1.90
N THR A 38 13.00 -1.76 -3.14
CA THR A 38 14.39 -1.81 -3.59
C THR A 38 14.61 -0.88 -4.76
N LYS A 39 15.87 -0.54 -4.99
CA LYS A 39 16.30 0.09 -6.24
C LYS A 39 16.70 -1.00 -7.24
N LEU A 40 16.26 -0.81 -8.46
CA LEU A 40 16.66 -1.61 -9.61
C LEU A 40 17.64 -0.74 -10.42
N PRO A 41 18.96 -0.99 -10.31
CA PRO A 41 19.99 -0.06 -10.82
C PRO A 41 19.97 0.06 -12.34
N SER A 42 19.47 -0.95 -13.03
CA SER A 42 19.27 -0.92 -14.47
C SER A 42 18.16 -1.86 -14.87
N LEU A 43 17.19 -1.33 -15.62
CA LEU A 43 16.29 -2.14 -16.44
C LEU A 43 16.81 -2.04 -17.87
N GLY A 44 17.06 -3.20 -18.48
CA GLY A 44 17.34 -3.31 -19.91
C GLY A 44 16.06 -3.23 -20.75
N ASP A 45 16.15 -3.60 -22.02
CA ASP A 45 15.00 -3.65 -22.94
C ASP A 45 14.09 -4.88 -22.74
N THR A 46 14.29 -5.64 -21.66
CA THR A 46 13.48 -6.82 -21.37
C THR A 46 12.08 -6.43 -21.01
N PRO A 47 11.04 -6.92 -21.74
CA PRO A 47 9.65 -6.68 -21.40
C PRO A 47 9.31 -7.24 -20.02
N LEU A 48 8.79 -6.39 -19.12
CA LEU A 48 8.42 -6.75 -17.75
C LEU A 48 6.92 -6.74 -17.56
N TYR A 49 6.46 -7.57 -16.65
CA TYR A 49 5.04 -7.79 -16.33
C TYR A 49 4.83 -7.76 -14.83
N PHE A 50 3.66 -7.32 -14.40
CA PHE A 50 3.20 -7.58 -13.03
C PHE A 50 2.52 -8.95 -12.95
N ARG A 51 2.79 -9.65 -11.86
CA ARG A 51 2.11 -10.87 -11.47
C ARG A 51 1.83 -10.85 -9.98
N VAL A 52 0.67 -11.33 -9.54
CA VAL A 52 0.33 -11.49 -8.12
C VAL A 52 -0.15 -12.90 -7.88
N VAL A 53 0.40 -13.51 -6.85
CA VAL A 53 -0.06 -14.82 -6.37
C VAL A 53 -0.43 -14.72 -4.89
N SER A 54 -1.42 -15.50 -4.48
CA SER A 54 -1.64 -15.79 -3.07
C SER A 54 -0.81 -17.00 -2.66
N VAL A 55 -0.28 -16.94 -1.44
CA VAL A 55 0.50 -18.03 -0.84
C VAL A 55 -0.16 -18.39 0.47
N SER A 56 -0.49 -19.67 0.66
CA SER A 56 -1.07 -20.22 1.89
C SER A 56 -0.13 -21.28 2.46
N ILE A 57 0.24 -21.15 3.73
CA ILE A 57 1.18 -22.06 4.41
C ILE A 57 0.48 -22.61 5.64
N SER A 58 0.33 -23.93 5.70
CA SER A 58 -0.24 -24.61 6.86
C SER A 58 0.73 -24.61 8.03
N PRO A 59 0.24 -24.71 9.29
CA PRO A 59 1.09 -24.83 10.46
C PRO A 59 2.17 -25.91 10.30
N GLY A 60 3.42 -25.56 10.58
CA GLY A 60 4.57 -26.46 10.47
C GLY A 60 5.02 -26.76 9.03
N GLN A 61 4.31 -26.29 8.03
CA GLN A 61 4.72 -26.39 6.63
C GLN A 61 5.83 -25.39 6.32
N LYS A 62 6.78 -25.83 5.52
CA LYS A 62 7.84 -25.03 4.95
C LYS A 62 7.76 -25.10 3.43
N ILE A 63 7.82 -23.95 2.78
CA ILE A 63 7.85 -23.85 1.32
C ILE A 63 9.07 -23.05 0.87
N SER A 64 9.50 -23.30 -0.36
CA SER A 64 10.56 -22.52 -1.01
C SER A 64 9.98 -21.76 -2.19
N LEU A 65 10.24 -20.45 -2.22
CA LEU A 65 9.91 -19.58 -3.35
C LEU A 65 11.16 -19.29 -4.16
N SER A 66 11.05 -19.39 -5.47
CA SER A 66 12.11 -18.96 -6.40
C SER A 66 11.44 -18.20 -7.54
N ALA A 67 11.69 -16.90 -7.62
CA ALA A 67 11.00 -16.01 -8.53
C ALA A 67 11.86 -14.80 -8.91
N PRO A 68 11.44 -13.99 -9.89
CA PRO A 68 11.98 -12.66 -10.14
C PRO A 68 11.81 -11.74 -8.92
N ASN A 69 12.27 -10.48 -9.04
CA ASN A 69 12.07 -9.48 -8.01
C ASN A 69 10.61 -9.40 -7.56
N GLY A 70 10.39 -9.49 -6.27
CA GLY A 70 9.03 -9.45 -5.73
C GLY A 70 8.98 -9.07 -4.26
N ILE A 71 7.78 -8.71 -3.81
CA ILE A 71 7.52 -8.29 -2.43
C ILE A 71 6.40 -9.14 -1.85
N LEU A 72 6.70 -9.81 -0.75
CA LEU A 72 5.71 -10.50 0.08
C LEU A 72 4.97 -9.49 0.95
N TYR A 73 3.68 -9.73 1.15
CA TYR A 73 2.83 -9.02 2.10
C TYR A 73 2.04 -10.01 2.94
N GLN A 74 2.13 -9.91 4.26
CA GLN A 74 1.40 -10.77 5.20
C GLN A 74 -0.04 -10.30 5.36
N LEU A 75 -1.01 -11.09 4.92
CA LEU A 75 -2.44 -10.82 5.11
C LEU A 75 -2.89 -11.24 6.52
N SER A 76 -2.56 -12.46 6.94
CA SER A 76 -2.90 -13.00 8.25
C SER A 76 -1.88 -14.02 8.73
N GLY A 77 -1.83 -14.25 10.04
CA GLY A 77 -0.81 -15.10 10.67
C GLY A 77 0.57 -14.43 10.70
N SER A 78 1.59 -15.25 10.80
CA SER A 78 3.00 -14.82 10.74
C SER A 78 3.83 -15.79 9.91
N THR A 79 4.90 -15.28 9.31
CA THR A 79 5.81 -16.08 8.48
C THR A 79 7.25 -15.73 8.78
N GLU A 80 8.06 -16.72 9.04
CA GLU A 80 9.51 -16.59 8.98
C GLU A 80 9.96 -16.68 7.53
N VAL A 81 10.61 -15.64 7.05
CA VAL A 81 11.15 -15.51 5.69
C VAL A 81 12.66 -15.56 5.79
N SER A 82 13.28 -16.52 5.11
CA SER A 82 14.73 -16.65 5.03
C SER A 82 15.18 -16.57 3.57
N ALA A 83 15.69 -15.41 3.19
CA ALA A 83 16.27 -15.11 1.87
C ALA A 83 17.65 -14.46 2.08
N GLY A 84 18.50 -15.10 2.84
CA GLY A 84 19.70 -14.59 3.48
C GLY A 84 19.48 -14.49 4.99
N GLU A 85 19.39 -13.30 5.55
CA GLU A 85 19.03 -13.11 6.97
C GLU A 85 17.54 -13.44 7.19
N ALA A 86 17.26 -14.22 8.25
CA ALA A 86 15.90 -14.60 8.59
C ALA A 86 15.13 -13.42 9.21
N LYS A 87 13.89 -13.22 8.75
CA LYS A 87 13.01 -12.17 9.25
C LYS A 87 11.61 -12.71 9.44
N THR A 88 11.00 -12.44 10.58
CA THR A 88 9.57 -12.73 10.80
C THR A 88 8.72 -11.54 10.32
N ILE A 89 7.74 -11.81 9.46
CA ILE A 89 6.71 -10.85 9.05
C ILE A 89 5.37 -11.25 9.66
N THR A 90 4.62 -10.25 10.12
CA THR A 90 3.28 -10.39 10.71
C THR A 90 2.27 -9.59 9.90
N GLY A 91 1.00 -9.66 10.23
CA GLY A 91 -0.08 -8.98 9.51
C GLY A 91 0.24 -7.51 9.18
N GLY A 92 0.15 -7.16 7.91
CA GLY A 92 0.50 -5.84 7.39
C GLY A 92 1.98 -5.59 7.11
N GLY A 93 2.87 -6.51 7.52
CA GLY A 93 4.30 -6.47 7.21
C GLY A 93 4.64 -7.11 5.87
N GLY A 94 5.87 -6.94 5.43
CA GLY A 94 6.34 -7.55 4.20
C GLY A 94 7.84 -7.74 4.12
N ALA A 95 8.26 -8.42 3.07
CA ALA A 95 9.66 -8.71 2.78
C ALA A 95 9.93 -8.65 1.26
N LEU A 96 11.05 -8.06 0.90
CA LEU A 96 11.58 -8.13 -0.45
C LEU A 96 12.26 -9.48 -0.67
N ILE A 97 11.99 -10.11 -1.81
CA ILE A 97 12.73 -11.25 -2.34
C ILE A 97 13.38 -10.76 -3.64
N ALA A 98 14.69 -10.65 -3.62
CA ALA A 98 15.45 -10.23 -4.79
C ALA A 98 15.42 -11.30 -5.89
N GLY A 99 15.42 -10.87 -7.15
CA GLY A 99 15.44 -11.78 -8.30
C GLY A 99 16.65 -12.72 -8.26
N GLY A 100 16.41 -13.99 -8.60
CA GLY A 100 17.43 -15.05 -8.53
C GLY A 100 17.71 -15.60 -7.13
N THR A 101 17.04 -15.06 -6.09
CA THR A 101 17.14 -15.56 -4.72
C THR A 101 16.06 -16.61 -4.44
N THR A 102 16.43 -17.73 -3.81
CA THR A 102 15.46 -18.67 -3.25
C THR A 102 15.17 -18.27 -1.81
N ALA A 103 13.90 -18.04 -1.50
CA ALA A 103 13.44 -17.75 -0.14
C ALA A 103 12.74 -18.98 0.46
N SER A 104 13.04 -19.26 1.71
CA SER A 104 12.31 -20.26 2.49
C SER A 104 11.28 -19.56 3.37
N LEU A 105 10.03 -20.03 3.35
CA LEU A 105 8.94 -19.52 4.14
C LEU A 105 8.45 -20.61 5.10
N THR A 106 8.31 -20.29 6.37
CA THR A 106 7.75 -21.18 7.40
C THR A 106 6.64 -20.44 8.15
N ALA A 107 5.45 -21.04 8.23
CA ALA A 107 4.37 -20.47 9.04
C ALA A 107 4.79 -20.42 10.51
N GLY A 108 4.60 -19.27 11.15
CA GLY A 108 4.93 -19.07 12.55
C GLY A 108 3.87 -19.64 13.50
N ASN A 109 4.30 -19.91 14.73
CA ASN A 109 3.46 -20.17 15.91
C ASN A 109 2.30 -21.17 15.73
N GLY A 110 2.42 -22.16 14.83
CA GLY A 110 1.38 -23.17 14.62
C GLY A 110 0.09 -22.64 13.97
N GLU A 111 0.09 -21.43 13.43
CA GLU A 111 -1.04 -20.82 12.75
C GLU A 111 -0.90 -20.91 11.22
N HIS A 112 -2.05 -20.88 10.54
CA HIS A 112 -2.08 -20.67 9.10
C HIS A 112 -1.52 -19.31 8.73
N SER A 113 -0.64 -19.27 7.74
CA SER A 113 -0.11 -18.03 7.19
C SER A 113 -0.67 -17.81 5.79
N ALA A 114 -1.21 -16.60 5.57
CA ALA A 114 -1.70 -16.15 4.27
C ALA A 114 -0.94 -14.90 3.81
N LEU A 115 -0.37 -15.00 2.60
CA LEU A 115 0.42 -13.91 2.01
C LEU A 115 -0.06 -13.60 0.59
N LEU A 116 0.25 -12.39 0.16
CA LEU A 116 0.33 -12.00 -1.24
C LEU A 116 1.79 -11.91 -1.65
N TYR A 117 2.10 -12.35 -2.86
CA TYR A 117 3.42 -12.16 -3.44
C TYR A 117 3.26 -11.39 -4.76
N PHE A 118 3.72 -10.14 -4.74
CA PHE A 118 3.74 -9.23 -5.88
C PHE A 118 5.07 -9.38 -6.60
N LEU A 119 5.02 -9.59 -7.91
CA LEU A 119 6.18 -9.91 -8.72
C LEU A 119 6.32 -8.94 -9.90
N LEU A 120 7.54 -8.53 -10.16
CA LEU A 120 7.97 -7.89 -11.40
C LEU A 120 8.74 -8.94 -12.21
N ALA A 121 8.14 -9.48 -13.25
CA ALA A 121 8.61 -10.66 -13.94
C ALA A 121 8.89 -10.40 -15.43
N PRO A 122 10.00 -10.92 -16.00
CA PRO A 122 10.16 -11.04 -17.44
C PRO A 122 9.20 -12.11 -18.00
N LYS A 123 8.97 -12.08 -19.30
CA LYS A 123 8.00 -12.97 -19.95
C LYS A 123 8.25 -14.46 -19.68
N GLU A 124 9.51 -14.86 -19.66
CA GLU A 124 9.94 -16.26 -19.48
C GLU A 124 9.58 -16.78 -18.07
N ALA A 125 9.45 -15.89 -17.09
CA ALA A 125 9.12 -16.24 -15.71
C ALA A 125 7.60 -16.24 -15.43
N LEU A 126 6.75 -15.78 -16.35
CA LEU A 126 5.31 -15.70 -16.12
C LEU A 126 4.66 -17.08 -15.93
N ASP A 127 5.09 -18.08 -16.64
CA ASP A 127 4.53 -19.43 -16.59
C ASP A 127 5.33 -20.37 -15.70
N GLN A 128 6.41 -19.89 -15.11
CA GLN A 128 7.21 -20.67 -14.17
C GLN A 128 6.50 -20.73 -12.81
N PRO A 129 6.50 -21.92 -12.16
CA PRO A 129 6.02 -22.02 -10.80
C PRO A 129 6.90 -21.18 -9.86
N VAL A 130 6.27 -20.40 -8.97
CA VAL A 130 6.98 -19.60 -7.97
C VAL A 130 7.35 -20.40 -6.72
N ALA A 131 6.76 -21.60 -6.56
CA ALA A 131 7.03 -22.52 -5.45
C ALA A 131 7.08 -23.96 -5.94
N ALA A 132 7.83 -24.81 -5.23
CA ALA A 132 7.89 -26.24 -5.51
C ALA A 132 6.60 -26.98 -5.14
N ALA A 133 5.79 -26.43 -4.20
CA ALA A 133 4.49 -26.96 -3.80
C ALA A 133 3.36 -26.09 -4.41
N PRO A 134 2.91 -26.40 -5.63
CA PRO A 134 1.99 -25.54 -6.37
C PRO A 134 0.60 -25.43 -5.72
N GLU A 135 0.18 -26.38 -4.91
CA GLU A 135 -1.09 -26.37 -4.18
C GLU A 135 -1.19 -25.25 -3.12
N THR A 136 -0.04 -24.70 -2.70
CA THR A 136 0.02 -23.59 -1.74
C THR A 136 0.01 -22.22 -2.42
N VAL A 137 0.07 -22.18 -3.74
CA VAL A 137 0.19 -20.95 -4.52
C VAL A 137 -0.93 -20.88 -5.56
N LYS A 138 -1.66 -19.77 -5.57
CA LYS A 138 -2.70 -19.51 -6.57
C LYS A 138 -2.43 -18.17 -7.23
N GLU A 139 -2.38 -18.15 -8.56
CA GLU A 139 -2.31 -16.89 -9.30
C GLU A 139 -3.62 -16.13 -9.18
N LEU A 140 -3.52 -14.85 -8.84
CA LEU A 140 -4.64 -13.93 -8.73
C LEU A 140 -4.71 -12.97 -9.92
N TYR A 141 -3.55 -12.59 -10.47
CA TYR A 141 -3.47 -11.61 -11.55
C TYR A 141 -2.13 -11.70 -12.28
N ARG A 142 -2.16 -11.39 -13.57
CA ARG A 142 -0.98 -10.99 -14.37
C ARG A 142 -1.39 -9.94 -15.40
N THR A 143 -0.50 -9.03 -15.77
CA THR A 143 -0.70 -8.18 -16.94
C THR A 143 -0.61 -9.03 -18.20
N THR A 144 -1.50 -8.77 -19.17
CA THR A 144 -1.55 -9.50 -20.45
C THR A 144 -0.55 -8.98 -21.48
N ALA A 145 -0.11 -7.73 -21.29
CA ALA A 145 0.91 -7.07 -22.09
C ALA A 145 2.05 -6.62 -21.18
N PRO A 146 3.26 -6.40 -21.70
CA PRO A 146 4.34 -5.81 -20.91
C PRO A 146 3.98 -4.43 -20.40
N LEU A 147 4.59 -4.06 -19.28
CA LEU A 147 4.45 -2.71 -18.73
C LEU A 147 4.94 -1.70 -19.75
N PRO A 148 4.08 -0.74 -20.16
CA PRO A 148 4.43 0.21 -21.21
C PRO A 148 5.51 1.19 -20.72
N GLU A 149 6.33 1.65 -21.66
CA GLU A 149 7.25 2.78 -21.50
C GLU A 149 8.34 2.66 -20.42
N LEU A 150 8.60 1.45 -19.93
CA LEU A 150 9.79 1.23 -19.12
C LEU A 150 11.02 1.35 -20.03
N LYS A 151 11.69 2.48 -19.95
CA LYS A 151 12.94 2.76 -20.70
C LYS A 151 14.14 2.18 -19.92
N PRO A 152 15.25 1.87 -20.60
CA PRO A 152 16.49 1.54 -19.90
C PRO A 152 16.84 2.63 -18.87
N GLY A 153 17.17 2.23 -17.65
CA GLY A 153 17.49 3.15 -16.57
C GLY A 153 17.31 2.55 -15.18
N SER A 154 17.48 3.39 -14.17
CA SER A 154 17.28 3.03 -12.77
C SER A 154 15.85 3.26 -12.34
N TYR A 155 15.30 2.33 -11.56
CA TYR A 155 13.92 2.37 -11.07
C TYR A 155 13.85 2.06 -9.58
N GLU A 156 12.76 2.49 -8.97
CA GLU A 156 12.34 2.07 -7.64
C GLU A 156 11.17 1.10 -7.77
N LEU A 157 11.32 -0.08 -7.17
CA LEU A 157 10.27 -1.07 -7.00
C LEU A 157 9.85 -1.07 -5.54
N ASN A 158 8.58 -0.82 -5.23
CA ASN A 158 8.09 -0.82 -3.87
C ASN A 158 6.65 -1.32 -3.76
N LEU A 159 6.31 -1.79 -2.56
CA LEU A 159 4.94 -2.04 -2.12
C LEU A 159 4.61 -1.05 -1.03
N THR A 160 3.61 -0.21 -1.28
CA THR A 160 3.14 0.81 -0.35
C THR A 160 1.72 0.49 0.10
N ARG A 161 1.49 0.46 1.42
CA ARG A 161 0.14 0.43 1.99
C ARG A 161 -0.39 1.85 2.07
N VAL A 162 -1.56 2.06 1.49
CA VAL A 162 -2.25 3.36 1.44
C VAL A 162 -3.59 3.22 2.14
N THR A 163 -3.90 4.14 3.06
CA THR A 163 -5.18 4.16 3.76
C THR A 163 -5.84 5.53 3.60
N PHE A 164 -7.07 5.51 3.09
CA PHE A 164 -7.95 6.66 2.99
C PHE A 164 -8.93 6.65 4.17
N PRO A 165 -9.07 7.76 4.92
CA PRO A 165 -10.07 7.86 5.96
C PRO A 165 -11.49 7.75 5.42
N PRO A 166 -12.48 7.40 6.28
CA PRO A 166 -13.88 7.36 5.89
C PRO A 166 -14.38 8.70 5.33
N GLY A 167 -15.31 8.65 4.38
CA GLY A 167 -15.94 9.83 3.79
C GLY A 167 -14.98 10.73 3.00
N MET A 168 -13.81 10.25 2.63
CA MET A 168 -12.83 11.06 1.91
C MET A 168 -13.24 11.23 0.45
N PRO A 169 -13.39 12.49 -0.04
CA PRO A 169 -13.69 12.73 -1.45
C PRO A 169 -12.57 12.24 -2.35
N SER A 170 -12.87 12.09 -3.64
CA SER A 170 -11.83 11.76 -4.63
C SER A 170 -10.70 12.77 -4.60
N ASN A 171 -9.48 12.24 -4.58
CA ASN A 171 -8.28 13.06 -4.70
C ASN A 171 -8.23 13.74 -6.09
N PRO A 172 -7.39 14.79 -6.27
CA PRO A 172 -7.22 15.42 -7.57
C PRO A 172 -6.80 14.43 -8.66
N PRO A 173 -7.20 14.66 -9.93
CA PRO A 173 -6.76 13.85 -11.06
C PRO A 173 -5.23 13.80 -11.11
N HIS A 174 -4.69 12.62 -11.35
CA HIS A 174 -3.26 12.38 -11.43
C HIS A 174 -2.97 11.12 -12.24
N HIS A 175 -1.71 10.95 -12.66
CA HIS A 175 -1.23 9.75 -13.31
C HIS A 175 0.03 9.22 -12.62
N ARG A 176 0.49 8.05 -13.05
CA ARG A 176 1.73 7.44 -12.57
C ARG A 176 2.91 7.83 -13.44
N SER A 177 4.06 8.10 -12.81
CA SER A 177 5.34 8.27 -13.52
C SER A 177 5.94 6.97 -14.04
N GLY A 178 5.37 5.84 -13.63
CA GLY A 178 5.68 4.49 -14.06
C GLY A 178 4.38 3.68 -14.13
N ALA A 179 4.35 2.50 -13.50
CA ALA A 179 3.15 1.67 -13.43
C ALA A 179 2.87 1.24 -12.00
N ALA A 180 1.59 0.98 -11.69
CA ALA A 180 1.18 0.45 -10.40
C ALA A 180 0.13 -0.66 -10.56
N LEU A 181 0.14 -1.61 -9.63
CA LEU A 181 -0.91 -2.60 -9.45
C LEU A 181 -1.44 -2.51 -8.03
N TYR A 182 -2.74 -2.26 -7.89
CA TYR A 182 -3.39 -2.15 -6.60
C TYR A 182 -4.10 -3.44 -6.21
N TYR A 183 -4.08 -3.75 -4.92
CA TYR A 183 -4.90 -4.77 -4.30
C TYR A 183 -5.67 -4.16 -3.13
N ILE A 184 -7.00 -4.21 -3.17
CA ILE A 184 -7.84 -3.72 -2.08
C ILE A 184 -7.82 -4.72 -0.93
N VAL A 185 -7.33 -4.28 0.24
CA VAL A 185 -7.26 -5.09 1.46
C VAL A 185 -8.56 -5.01 2.24
N SER A 186 -9.09 -3.78 2.42
CA SER A 186 -10.31 -3.53 3.18
C SER A 186 -11.00 -2.25 2.74
N GLY A 187 -12.29 -2.14 3.04
CA GLY A 187 -13.12 -1.00 2.64
C GLY A 187 -13.54 -1.07 1.16
N ILE A 188 -14.26 -0.04 0.72
CA ILE A 188 -14.70 0.10 -0.68
C ILE A 188 -14.18 1.45 -1.20
N GLY A 189 -13.38 1.41 -2.26
CA GLY A 189 -12.83 2.60 -2.91
C GLY A 189 -13.59 2.97 -4.15
N ALA A 190 -13.86 4.26 -4.35
CA ALA A 190 -14.34 4.82 -5.60
C ALA A 190 -13.15 5.14 -6.50
N ASN A 191 -12.97 4.35 -7.57
CA ASN A 191 -11.92 4.56 -8.57
C ASN A 191 -12.50 5.19 -9.82
N THR A 192 -12.01 6.35 -10.19
CA THR A 192 -12.47 7.10 -11.38
C THR A 192 -11.39 7.09 -12.44
N VAL A 193 -11.74 6.61 -13.64
CA VAL A 193 -10.90 6.61 -14.85
C VAL A 193 -11.76 7.10 -16.01
N ASP A 194 -11.25 8.03 -16.80
CA ASP A 194 -11.97 8.64 -17.93
C ASP A 194 -13.38 9.14 -17.56
N GLY A 195 -13.49 9.75 -16.38
CA GLY A 195 -14.75 10.28 -15.83
C GLY A 195 -15.76 9.23 -15.39
N LYS A 196 -15.43 7.94 -15.45
CA LYS A 196 -16.28 6.82 -15.00
C LYS A 196 -15.80 6.32 -13.65
N THR A 197 -16.67 6.37 -12.66
CA THR A 197 -16.37 5.86 -11.31
C THR A 197 -16.89 4.44 -11.16
N ALA A 198 -16.05 3.57 -10.57
CA ALA A 198 -16.42 2.21 -10.22
C ALA A 198 -15.98 1.90 -8.78
N ASP A 199 -16.85 1.22 -8.05
CA ASP A 199 -16.53 0.73 -6.71
C ASP A 199 -15.57 -0.47 -6.77
N ARG A 200 -14.58 -0.45 -5.88
CA ARG A 200 -13.54 -1.48 -5.76
C ARG A 200 -13.51 -1.99 -4.32
N GLY A 201 -13.95 -3.21 -4.13
CA GLY A 201 -13.97 -3.87 -2.82
C GLY A 201 -12.77 -4.79 -2.58
N PRO A 202 -12.69 -5.40 -1.38
CA PRO A 202 -11.61 -6.30 -1.00
C PRO A 202 -11.37 -7.41 -2.02
N GLY A 203 -10.10 -7.71 -2.30
CA GLY A 203 -9.67 -8.68 -3.31
C GLY A 203 -9.62 -8.12 -4.74
N SER A 204 -10.15 -6.92 -5.01
CA SER A 204 -10.02 -6.29 -6.33
C SER A 204 -8.56 -6.00 -6.65
N LEU A 205 -8.15 -6.31 -7.89
CA LEU A 205 -6.85 -5.97 -8.47
C LEU A 205 -7.05 -4.97 -9.60
N ILE A 206 -6.38 -3.83 -9.53
CA ILE A 206 -6.54 -2.72 -10.45
C ILE A 206 -5.16 -2.31 -10.98
N TYR A 207 -4.96 -2.45 -12.29
CA TYR A 207 -3.74 -2.04 -12.96
C TYR A 207 -3.84 -0.61 -13.44
N GLU A 208 -2.87 0.20 -13.08
CA GLU A 208 -2.69 1.58 -13.54
C GLU A 208 -1.40 1.67 -14.36
N PRO A 209 -1.50 1.64 -15.70
CA PRO A 209 -0.35 1.83 -16.56
C PRO A 209 0.18 3.26 -16.49
N PHE A 210 1.39 3.47 -16.99
CA PHE A 210 1.98 4.79 -17.18
C PHE A 210 0.98 5.73 -17.89
N GLY A 211 0.90 6.96 -17.38
CA GLY A 211 0.09 8.02 -18.00
C GLY A 211 -1.42 7.90 -17.84
N LEU A 212 -1.96 6.83 -17.26
CA LEU A 212 -3.40 6.70 -17.02
C LEU A 212 -3.86 7.72 -15.99
N VAL A 213 -4.68 8.69 -16.41
CA VAL A 213 -5.28 9.67 -15.51
C VAL A 213 -6.40 9.03 -14.71
N HIS A 214 -6.30 9.11 -13.39
CA HIS A 214 -7.25 8.48 -12.49
C HIS A 214 -7.40 9.26 -11.18
N GLN A 215 -8.40 8.88 -10.38
CA GLN A 215 -8.69 9.41 -9.05
C GLN A 215 -9.16 8.28 -8.14
N TRP A 216 -8.92 8.45 -6.85
CA TRP A 216 -9.41 7.57 -5.80
C TRP A 216 -10.09 8.36 -4.70
N GLY A 217 -11.21 7.84 -4.20
CA GLY A 217 -11.91 8.34 -3.02
C GLY A 217 -12.37 7.20 -2.13
N ASN A 218 -12.78 7.53 -0.91
CA ASN A 218 -13.42 6.62 0.01
C ASN A 218 -14.78 7.19 0.44
N PRO A 219 -15.86 6.90 -0.29
CA PRO A 219 -17.20 7.38 0.09
C PRO A 219 -17.81 6.61 1.28
N GLY A 220 -17.19 5.51 1.69
CA GLY A 220 -17.68 4.63 2.76
C GLY A 220 -17.46 5.17 4.16
N SER A 221 -18.09 4.52 5.14
CA SER A 221 -17.96 4.82 6.58
C SER A 221 -16.76 4.14 7.24
N GLU A 222 -16.09 3.22 6.54
CA GLU A 222 -14.92 2.49 7.03
C GLU A 222 -13.66 2.93 6.29
N PRO A 223 -12.47 2.82 6.90
CA PRO A 223 -11.21 3.11 6.19
C PRO A 223 -11.03 2.21 4.96
N LEU A 224 -10.70 2.82 3.82
CA LEU A 224 -10.25 2.11 2.64
C LEU A 224 -8.75 1.88 2.75
N THR A 225 -8.32 0.61 2.72
CA THR A 225 -6.89 0.27 2.68
C THR A 225 -6.58 -0.55 1.43
N PHE A 226 -5.58 -0.14 0.70
CA PHE A 226 -5.06 -0.90 -0.43
C PHE A 226 -3.53 -0.94 -0.46
N LEU A 227 -3.01 -1.91 -1.16
CA LEU A 227 -1.60 -2.06 -1.47
C LEU A 227 -1.36 -1.52 -2.87
N ALA A 228 -0.32 -0.70 -3.03
CA ALA A 228 0.16 -0.22 -4.32
C ALA A 228 1.54 -0.82 -4.59
N PHE A 229 1.63 -1.74 -5.52
CA PHE A 229 2.89 -2.28 -6.04
C PHE A 229 3.33 -1.41 -7.20
N ASN A 230 4.38 -0.62 -6.98
CA ASN A 230 4.81 0.43 -7.88
C ASN A 230 6.16 0.12 -8.49
N ILE A 231 6.33 0.49 -9.76
CA ILE A 231 7.62 0.65 -10.42
C ILE A 231 7.68 2.07 -11.00
N ASN A 232 8.64 2.88 -10.55
CA ASN A 232 8.80 4.26 -11.04
C ASN A 232 10.26 4.54 -11.36
N PRO A 233 10.56 5.47 -12.29
CA PRO A 233 11.93 5.95 -12.48
C PRO A 233 12.52 6.47 -11.17
N GLU A 234 13.77 6.16 -10.90
CA GLU A 234 14.46 6.58 -9.68
C GLU A 234 14.46 8.11 -9.55
N GLY A 235 14.11 8.61 -8.35
CA GLY A 235 14.07 10.04 -8.06
C GLY A 235 12.87 10.80 -8.67
N VAL A 236 11.95 10.10 -9.34
CA VAL A 236 10.73 10.71 -9.88
C VAL A 236 9.55 10.38 -8.96
N PRO A 237 8.72 11.38 -8.56
CA PRO A 237 7.53 11.11 -7.76
C PRO A 237 6.62 10.07 -8.43
N ALA A 238 6.17 9.07 -7.68
CA ALA A 238 5.30 8.02 -8.20
C ALA A 238 3.93 8.54 -8.69
N VAL A 239 3.47 9.65 -8.12
CA VAL A 239 2.21 10.32 -8.42
C VAL A 239 2.51 11.68 -9.01
N VAL A 240 2.02 11.93 -10.21
CA VAL A 240 2.16 13.20 -10.94
C VAL A 240 0.77 13.84 -11.07
N PRO A 241 0.52 14.99 -10.42
CA PRO A 241 -0.75 15.69 -10.55
C PRO A 241 -1.02 16.13 -11.98
N GLU A 242 -2.28 16.03 -12.42
CA GLU A 242 -2.70 16.66 -13.66
C GLU A 242 -2.76 18.19 -13.50
N THR A 243 -2.20 18.89 -14.46
CA THR A 243 -2.36 20.35 -14.52
C THR A 243 -3.75 20.64 -15.07
N PRO A 244 -4.61 21.41 -14.35
CA PRO A 244 -5.88 21.82 -14.91
C PRO A 244 -5.68 22.47 -16.29
N ALA A 245 -6.48 22.05 -17.29
CA ALA A 245 -6.45 22.72 -18.58
C ALA A 245 -6.68 24.23 -18.33
N LYS A 246 -5.75 25.04 -18.84
CA LYS A 246 -5.89 26.51 -18.75
C LYS A 246 -7.15 26.91 -19.52
N PRO A 247 -8.09 27.66 -18.91
CA PRO A 247 -9.34 28.06 -19.55
C PRO A 247 -9.10 28.92 -20.80
#